data_bca6c9b8fff1a1d6baf55d508ee34d7b
#
_entry.id   bca6c9b8fff1a1d6baf55d508ee34d7b
#
_cell.length_a   1.000
_cell.length_b   1.000
_cell.length_c   1.000
_cell.angle_alpha   90.00
_cell.angle_beta   90.00
_cell.angle_gamma   90.00
#
_symmetry.space_group_name_H-M   'P 1'
#
loop_
_entity.id
_entity.type
_entity.pdbx_description
1 polymer ?
#
loop_
_entity_poly.entity_id
_entity_poly.type
_entity_poly.pdbx_seq_one_letter_code
_entity_poly.pdbx_strand_id
1 'polypeptide(L)'
;VVVSEPTVEDTISILRGIKEKYELHHGVRIADAALVSAATLSQRYITDRFLPDKAIDLMDEAASRLRMQVDSKPEELDALDRQILQMQIEEQALKLEDDAASIDRLETLQKDLSDLQEQSAEMTAQWQAERDKLAGARDLKEQLDRARAELDIAKREGNLGKAGELSYGVIPGLEAQLGDAEARE
;
A
#
# COMPACT_ATOMS: atom_id res chain seq x y z
N VAL A 1 -17.39 35.99 14.02
CA VAL A 1 -16.00 35.58 13.78
C VAL A 1 -15.89 35.29 12.28
N VAL A 2 -15.07 36.06 11.57
CA VAL A 2 -14.77 35.78 10.14
C VAL A 2 -13.55 34.86 10.13
N VAL A 3 -13.73 33.65 9.62
CA VAL A 3 -12.63 32.71 9.40
C VAL A 3 -12.20 32.87 7.95
N SER A 4 -10.99 33.38 7.71
CA SER A 4 -10.41 33.51 6.39
C SER A 4 -9.83 32.16 5.91
N GLU A 5 -9.86 31.95 4.59
CA GLU A 5 -9.17 30.83 3.97
C GLU A 5 -7.66 30.89 4.27
N PRO A 6 -7.02 29.78 4.71
CA PRO A 6 -5.57 29.74 4.93
C PRO A 6 -4.80 29.90 3.62
N THR A 7 -3.57 30.39 3.75
CA THR A 7 -2.65 30.47 2.60
C THR A 7 -2.16 29.07 2.17
N VAL A 8 -1.47 29.00 1.02
CA VAL A 8 -0.84 27.75 0.57
C VAL A 8 0.22 27.30 1.59
N GLU A 9 1.02 28.22 2.13
CA GLU A 9 2.04 27.94 3.14
C GLU A 9 1.43 27.41 4.46
N ASP A 10 0.33 28.02 4.91
CA ASP A 10 -0.40 27.56 6.10
C ASP A 10 -0.97 26.15 5.84
N THR A 11 -1.52 25.93 4.64
CA THR A 11 -2.05 24.64 4.21
C THR A 11 -0.99 23.55 4.21
N ILE A 12 0.21 23.82 3.69
CA ILE A 12 1.34 22.87 3.72
C ILE A 12 1.67 22.51 5.17
N SER A 13 1.68 23.48 6.08
CA SER A 13 1.93 23.25 7.50
C SER A 13 0.85 22.37 8.14
N ILE A 14 -0.42 22.58 7.79
CA ILE A 14 -1.54 21.73 8.22
C ILE A 14 -1.37 20.29 7.67
N LEU A 15 -1.07 20.15 6.38
CA LEU A 15 -0.87 18.84 5.75
C LEU A 15 0.28 18.05 6.41
N ARG A 16 1.38 18.74 6.75
CA ARG A 16 2.50 18.12 7.50
C ARG A 16 2.05 17.61 8.88
N GLY A 17 1.16 18.36 9.55
CA GLY A 17 0.62 17.97 10.86
C GLY A 17 -0.29 16.75 10.82
N ILE A 18 -0.95 16.49 9.71
CA ILE A 18 -1.88 15.35 9.55
C ILE A 18 -1.30 14.18 8.74
N LYS A 19 -0.14 14.39 8.09
CA LYS A 19 0.53 13.44 7.22
C LYS A 19 0.60 12.03 7.81
N GLU A 20 1.11 11.92 9.02
CA GLU A 20 1.35 10.63 9.71
C GLU A 20 0.07 9.79 9.83
N LYS A 21 -1.07 10.45 10.09
CA LYS A 21 -2.38 9.78 10.18
C LYS A 21 -2.86 9.25 8.83
N TYR A 22 -2.61 10.00 7.75
CA TYR A 22 -2.98 9.58 6.39
C TYR A 22 -2.07 8.47 5.87
N GLU A 23 -0.75 8.54 6.15
CA GLU A 23 0.19 7.46 5.87
C GLU A 23 -0.23 6.16 6.57
N LEU A 24 -0.66 6.25 7.82
CA LEU A 24 -1.15 5.11 8.57
C LEU A 24 -2.46 4.56 7.99
N HIS A 25 -3.43 5.45 7.69
CA HIS A 25 -4.74 5.04 7.18
C HIS A 25 -4.64 4.34 5.82
N HIS A 26 -3.88 4.91 4.90
CA HIS A 26 -3.72 4.35 3.55
C HIS A 26 -2.60 3.33 3.44
N GLY A 27 -1.70 3.23 4.41
CA GLY A 27 -0.56 2.32 4.37
C GLY A 27 0.45 2.67 3.27
N VAL A 28 0.57 3.95 2.94
CA VAL A 28 1.49 4.47 1.92
C VAL A 28 2.36 5.57 2.50
N ARG A 29 3.54 5.79 1.94
CA ARG A 29 4.43 6.89 2.32
C ARG A 29 4.10 8.13 1.51
N ILE A 30 3.96 9.28 2.19
CA ILE A 30 3.68 10.57 1.56
C ILE A 30 4.94 11.45 1.64
N ALA A 31 5.57 11.73 0.51
CA ALA A 31 6.71 12.63 0.46
C ALA A 31 6.31 14.08 0.75
N ASP A 32 7.21 14.89 1.35
CA ASP A 32 6.93 16.32 1.61
C ASP A 32 6.62 17.09 0.33
N ALA A 33 7.31 16.76 -0.77
CA ALA A 33 7.02 17.33 -2.08
C ALA A 33 5.59 17.06 -2.58
N ALA A 34 4.98 15.94 -2.19
CA ALA A 34 3.59 15.63 -2.52
C ALA A 34 2.62 16.55 -1.76
N LEU A 35 2.91 16.88 -0.49
CA LEU A 35 2.12 17.83 0.29
C LEU A 35 2.16 19.24 -0.32
N VAL A 36 3.36 19.70 -0.69
CA VAL A 36 3.55 20.99 -1.40
C VAL A 36 2.76 20.98 -2.71
N SER A 37 2.84 19.89 -3.48
CA SER A 37 2.10 19.76 -4.74
C SER A 37 0.59 19.75 -4.51
N ALA A 38 0.10 19.03 -3.49
CA ALA A 38 -1.33 18.96 -3.17
C ALA A 38 -1.89 20.36 -2.83
N ALA A 39 -1.20 21.14 -2.00
CA ALA A 39 -1.60 22.50 -1.66
C ALA A 39 -1.57 23.44 -2.89
N THR A 40 -0.49 23.38 -3.67
CA THR A 40 -0.31 24.28 -4.81
C THR A 40 -1.25 23.95 -5.97
N LEU A 41 -1.40 22.67 -6.33
CA LEU A 41 -2.24 22.22 -7.43
C LEU A 41 -3.72 22.36 -7.11
N SER A 42 -4.14 22.04 -5.88
CA SER A 42 -5.53 22.24 -5.46
C SER A 42 -5.91 23.72 -5.50
N GLN A 43 -5.03 24.63 -5.06
CA GLN A 43 -5.27 26.07 -5.14
C GLN A 43 -5.37 26.55 -6.58
N ARG A 44 -4.59 25.98 -7.49
CA ARG A 44 -4.55 26.41 -8.89
C ARG A 44 -5.70 25.86 -9.73
N TYR A 45 -6.10 24.62 -9.50
CA TYR A 45 -7.01 23.91 -10.41
C TYR A 45 -8.38 23.59 -9.82
N ILE A 46 -8.55 23.62 -8.48
CA ILE A 46 -9.83 23.40 -7.82
C ILE A 46 -10.37 24.74 -7.34
N THR A 47 -11.35 25.28 -8.08
CA THR A 47 -11.88 26.63 -7.86
C THR A 47 -13.19 26.68 -7.07
N ASP A 48 -13.86 25.56 -6.94
CA ASP A 48 -15.18 25.41 -6.31
C ASP A 48 -15.10 25.01 -4.82
N ARG A 49 -13.89 24.87 -4.29
CA ARG A 49 -13.63 24.52 -2.88
C ARG A 49 -12.50 25.36 -2.29
N PHE A 50 -12.40 25.39 -0.98
CA PHE A 50 -11.45 26.21 -0.23
C PHE A 50 -10.31 25.39 0.37
N LEU A 51 -9.17 26.04 0.60
CA LEU A 51 -8.10 25.50 1.42
C LEU A 51 -8.54 25.50 2.92
N PRO A 52 -8.09 24.53 3.73
CA PRO A 52 -7.18 23.42 3.40
C PRO A 52 -7.89 22.21 2.80
N ASP A 53 -9.23 22.13 2.82
CA ASP A 53 -10.02 20.94 2.52
C ASP A 53 -9.71 20.36 1.14
N LYS A 54 -9.66 21.19 0.09
CA LYS A 54 -9.34 20.72 -1.27
C LYS A 54 -7.94 20.12 -1.41
N ALA A 55 -6.98 20.55 -0.60
CA ALA A 55 -5.64 19.99 -0.58
C ALA A 55 -5.59 18.67 0.21
N ILE A 56 -6.35 18.56 1.29
CA ILE A 56 -6.53 17.34 2.07
C ILE A 56 -7.18 16.27 1.20
N ASP A 57 -8.27 16.59 0.50
CA ASP A 57 -8.97 15.66 -0.39
C ASP A 57 -8.07 15.18 -1.54
N LEU A 58 -7.26 16.08 -2.12
CA LEU A 58 -6.34 15.70 -3.18
C LEU A 58 -5.25 14.75 -2.68
N MET A 59 -4.74 14.99 -1.49
CA MET A 59 -3.77 14.09 -0.83
C MET A 59 -4.41 12.72 -0.52
N ASP A 60 -5.63 12.71 0.01
CA ASP A 60 -6.39 11.51 0.35
C ASP A 60 -6.68 10.66 -0.88
N GLU A 61 -7.18 11.27 -1.94
CA GLU A 61 -7.47 10.61 -3.22
C GLU A 61 -6.19 10.02 -3.86
N ALA A 62 -5.08 10.78 -3.83
CA ALA A 62 -3.81 10.29 -4.36
C ALA A 62 -3.27 9.10 -3.55
N ALA A 63 -3.37 9.15 -2.23
CA ALA A 63 -2.97 8.06 -1.35
C ALA A 63 -3.86 6.81 -1.55
N SER A 64 -5.16 6.99 -1.69
CA SER A 64 -6.13 5.92 -1.99
C SER A 64 -5.82 5.23 -3.32
N ARG A 65 -5.52 6.00 -4.37
CA ARG A 65 -5.15 5.46 -5.70
C ARG A 65 -3.86 4.66 -5.64
N LEU A 66 -2.85 5.20 -4.97
CA LEU A 66 -1.58 4.51 -4.80
C LEU A 66 -1.78 3.20 -4.02
N ARG A 67 -2.60 3.22 -2.98
CA ARG A 67 -2.98 2.02 -2.23
C ARG A 67 -3.62 0.96 -3.11
N MET A 68 -4.60 1.35 -3.95
CA MET A 68 -5.23 0.42 -4.89
C MET A 68 -4.22 -0.19 -5.88
N GLN A 69 -3.24 0.60 -6.34
CA GLN A 69 -2.19 0.10 -7.23
C GLN A 69 -1.29 -0.94 -6.54
N VAL A 70 -0.91 -0.68 -5.29
CA VAL A 70 -0.10 -1.62 -4.48
C VAL A 70 -0.85 -2.92 -4.20
N ASP A 71 -2.15 -2.84 -3.90
CA ASP A 71 -2.99 -4.01 -3.63
C ASP A 71 -3.41 -4.76 -4.90
N SER A 72 -3.30 -4.13 -6.07
CA SER A 72 -3.66 -4.72 -7.36
C SER A 72 -2.58 -5.68 -7.85
N LYS A 73 -3.03 -6.75 -8.51
CA LYS A 73 -2.13 -7.68 -9.18
C LYS A 73 -1.40 -6.96 -10.32
N PRO A 74 -0.06 -7.16 -10.50
CA PRO A 74 0.68 -6.59 -11.61
C PRO A 74 0.07 -6.98 -12.96
N GLU A 75 0.03 -6.05 -13.91
CA GLU A 75 -0.56 -6.27 -15.24
C GLU A 75 0.12 -7.42 -15.99
N GLU A 76 1.44 -7.54 -15.85
CA GLU A 76 2.22 -8.62 -16.45
C GLU A 76 1.80 -9.99 -15.91
N LEU A 77 1.59 -10.11 -14.62
CA LEU A 77 1.14 -11.34 -13.98
C LEU A 77 -0.31 -11.68 -14.35
N ASP A 78 -1.19 -10.68 -14.48
CA ASP A 78 -2.56 -10.88 -14.92
C ASP A 78 -2.63 -11.31 -16.40
N ALA A 79 -1.76 -10.77 -17.26
CA ALA A 79 -1.64 -11.19 -18.65
C ALA A 79 -1.14 -12.65 -18.78
N LEU A 80 -0.16 -13.01 -17.94
CA LEU A 80 0.39 -14.37 -17.89
C LEU A 80 -0.67 -15.39 -17.47
N ASP A 81 -1.46 -15.08 -16.45
CA ASP A 81 -2.54 -15.95 -15.99
C ASP A 81 -3.64 -16.11 -17.03
N ARG A 82 -3.97 -15.05 -17.77
CA ARG A 82 -4.92 -15.17 -18.90
C ARG A 82 -4.39 -16.08 -19.99
N GLN A 83 -3.10 -16.01 -20.30
CA GLN A 83 -2.47 -16.90 -21.26
C GLN A 83 -2.48 -18.35 -20.79
N ILE A 84 -2.14 -18.60 -19.51
CA ILE A 84 -2.22 -19.91 -18.90
C ILE A 84 -3.65 -20.48 -19.01
N LEU A 85 -4.66 -19.66 -18.67
CA LEU A 85 -6.06 -20.09 -18.78
C LEU A 85 -6.46 -20.47 -20.22
N GLN A 86 -6.03 -19.68 -21.22
CA GLN A 86 -6.30 -19.99 -22.62
C GLN A 86 -5.66 -21.31 -23.03
N MET A 87 -4.40 -21.54 -22.64
CA MET A 87 -3.69 -22.79 -22.95
C MET A 87 -4.30 -23.99 -22.20
N GLN A 88 -4.80 -23.81 -20.97
CA GLN A 88 -5.53 -24.86 -20.25
C GLN A 88 -6.83 -25.26 -20.96
N ILE A 89 -7.55 -24.28 -21.53
CA ILE A 89 -8.75 -24.56 -22.33
C ILE A 89 -8.38 -25.34 -23.61
N GLU A 90 -7.31 -24.92 -24.32
CA GLU A 90 -6.79 -25.65 -25.50
C GLU A 90 -6.36 -27.05 -25.12
N GLU A 91 -5.68 -27.24 -24.00
CA GLU A 91 -5.25 -28.55 -23.49
C GLU A 91 -6.45 -29.49 -23.28
N GLN A 92 -7.54 -29.00 -22.68
CA GLN A 92 -8.74 -29.81 -22.47
C GLN A 92 -9.41 -30.19 -23.78
N ALA A 93 -9.40 -29.32 -24.79
CA ALA A 93 -9.91 -29.62 -26.12
C ALA A 93 -9.06 -30.70 -26.83
N LEU A 94 -7.75 -30.55 -26.83
CA LEU A 94 -6.82 -31.49 -27.46
C LEU A 94 -6.84 -32.88 -26.80
N LYS A 95 -7.12 -33.00 -25.53
CA LYS A 95 -7.27 -34.28 -24.82
C LYS A 95 -8.47 -35.12 -25.30
N LEU A 96 -9.39 -34.50 -26.02
CA LEU A 96 -10.56 -35.20 -26.59
C LEU A 96 -10.34 -35.69 -28.02
N GLU A 97 -9.19 -35.35 -28.60
CA GLU A 97 -8.81 -35.71 -29.97
C GLU A 97 -7.77 -36.85 -29.98
N ASP A 98 -7.92 -37.79 -30.93
CA ASP A 98 -7.06 -38.99 -30.99
C ASP A 98 -6.12 -38.99 -32.23
N ASP A 99 -6.10 -37.90 -33.01
CA ASP A 99 -5.24 -37.80 -34.16
C ASP A 99 -3.78 -37.44 -33.81
N ALA A 100 -2.82 -37.86 -34.62
CA ALA A 100 -1.39 -37.67 -34.33
C ALA A 100 -0.97 -36.20 -34.23
N ALA A 101 -1.59 -35.30 -35.00
CA ALA A 101 -1.25 -33.88 -34.97
C ALA A 101 -1.73 -33.22 -33.63
N SER A 102 -2.91 -33.63 -33.14
CA SER A 102 -3.43 -33.17 -31.84
C SER A 102 -2.59 -33.69 -30.68
N ILE A 103 -2.06 -34.91 -30.76
CA ILE A 103 -1.16 -35.48 -29.75
C ILE A 103 0.16 -34.72 -29.70
N ASP A 104 0.81 -34.47 -30.84
CA ASP A 104 2.06 -33.71 -30.94
C ASP A 104 1.86 -32.26 -30.40
N ARG A 105 0.74 -31.66 -30.76
CA ARG A 105 0.37 -30.31 -30.26
C ARG A 105 0.15 -30.30 -28.73
N LEU A 106 -0.50 -31.34 -28.22
CA LEU A 106 -0.76 -31.48 -26.77
C LEU A 106 0.57 -31.58 -25.98
N GLU A 107 1.53 -32.36 -26.43
CA GLU A 107 2.85 -32.49 -25.80
C GLU A 107 3.58 -31.15 -25.76
N THR A 108 3.58 -30.39 -26.86
CA THR A 108 4.20 -29.07 -26.94
C THR A 108 3.49 -28.10 -26.00
N LEU A 109 2.16 -28.07 -26.03
CA LEU A 109 1.34 -27.20 -25.23
C LEU A 109 1.54 -27.46 -23.71
N GLN A 110 1.64 -28.71 -23.31
CA GLN A 110 1.88 -29.07 -21.90
C GLN A 110 3.24 -28.60 -21.40
N LYS A 111 4.26 -28.64 -22.25
CA LYS A 111 5.57 -28.10 -21.91
C LYS A 111 5.51 -26.58 -21.73
N ASP A 112 4.96 -25.88 -22.73
CA ASP A 112 4.81 -24.42 -22.68
C ASP A 112 3.96 -23.98 -21.47
N LEU A 113 2.89 -24.74 -21.18
CA LEU A 113 2.02 -24.49 -20.00
C LEU A 113 2.78 -24.64 -18.68
N SER A 114 3.63 -25.67 -18.59
CA SER A 114 4.47 -25.88 -17.38
C SER A 114 5.44 -24.71 -17.17
N ASP A 115 6.10 -24.25 -18.24
CA ASP A 115 7.04 -23.14 -18.18
C ASP A 115 6.34 -21.82 -17.76
N LEU A 116 5.16 -21.56 -18.34
CA LEU A 116 4.38 -20.37 -17.97
C LEU A 116 3.82 -20.43 -16.53
N GLN A 117 3.42 -21.62 -16.08
CA GLN A 117 2.96 -21.81 -14.70
C GLN A 117 4.09 -21.59 -13.68
N GLU A 118 5.31 -22.04 -13.99
CA GLU A 118 6.48 -21.78 -13.17
C GLU A 118 6.78 -20.28 -13.08
N GLN A 119 6.77 -19.56 -14.20
CA GLN A 119 6.93 -18.12 -14.24
C GLN A 119 5.85 -17.38 -13.44
N SER A 120 4.56 -17.77 -13.60
CA SER A 120 3.46 -17.19 -12.86
C SER A 120 3.60 -17.43 -11.34
N ALA A 121 4.03 -18.62 -10.93
CA ALA A 121 4.26 -18.95 -9.53
C ALA A 121 5.40 -18.12 -8.93
N GLU A 122 6.50 -17.93 -9.66
CA GLU A 122 7.62 -17.09 -9.22
C GLU A 122 7.19 -15.62 -9.06
N MET A 123 6.55 -15.06 -10.09
CA MET A 123 6.05 -13.67 -10.04
C MET A 123 5.01 -13.46 -8.93
N THR A 124 4.13 -14.45 -8.72
CA THR A 124 3.14 -14.42 -7.65
C THR A 124 3.82 -14.41 -6.27
N ALA A 125 4.84 -15.25 -6.09
CA ALA A 125 5.58 -15.30 -4.83
C ALA A 125 6.31 -13.98 -4.54
N GLN A 126 6.93 -13.38 -5.56
CA GLN A 126 7.59 -12.08 -5.44
C GLN A 126 6.58 -10.98 -5.07
N TRP A 127 5.47 -10.88 -5.79
CA TRP A 127 4.42 -9.90 -5.51
C TRP A 127 3.81 -10.07 -4.11
N GLN A 128 3.54 -11.31 -3.69
CA GLN A 128 3.03 -11.57 -2.34
C GLN A 128 4.05 -11.19 -1.26
N ALA A 129 5.33 -11.50 -1.47
CA ALA A 129 6.38 -11.13 -0.53
C ALA A 129 6.52 -9.60 -0.36
N GLU A 130 6.38 -8.84 -1.46
CA GLU A 130 6.38 -7.38 -1.40
C GLU A 130 5.15 -6.84 -0.66
N ARG A 131 3.97 -7.36 -0.94
CA ARG A 131 2.74 -7.00 -0.21
C ARG A 131 2.84 -7.29 1.27
N ASP A 132 3.36 -8.45 1.64
CA ASP A 132 3.49 -8.85 3.05
C ASP A 132 4.47 -7.95 3.80
N LYS A 133 5.56 -7.50 3.16
CA LYS A 133 6.47 -6.49 3.73
C LYS A 133 5.76 -5.18 4.02
N LEU A 134 5.02 -4.65 3.03
CA LEU A 134 4.27 -3.40 3.18
C LEU A 134 3.17 -3.51 4.25
N ALA A 135 2.46 -4.64 4.31
CA ALA A 135 1.46 -4.91 5.34
C ALA A 135 2.10 -4.97 6.73
N GLY A 136 3.25 -5.64 6.86
CA GLY A 136 3.99 -5.72 8.12
C GLY A 136 4.45 -4.37 8.66
N ALA A 137 4.99 -3.51 7.79
CA ALA A 137 5.39 -2.14 8.16
C ALA A 137 4.19 -1.30 8.61
N ARG A 138 3.05 -1.45 7.94
CA ARG A 138 1.80 -0.80 8.33
C ARG A 138 1.31 -1.25 9.71
N ASP A 139 1.26 -2.57 9.95
CA ASP A 139 0.82 -3.12 11.24
C ASP A 139 1.70 -2.63 12.38
N LEU A 140 3.01 -2.50 12.17
CA LEU A 140 3.93 -1.92 13.15
C LEU A 140 3.64 -0.44 13.42
N LYS A 141 3.33 0.36 12.40
CA LYS A 141 2.92 1.76 12.56
C LYS A 141 1.61 1.88 13.35
N GLU A 142 0.61 1.04 13.05
CA GLU A 142 -0.64 1.01 13.81
C GLU A 142 -0.43 0.64 15.28
N GLN A 143 0.42 -0.35 15.56
CA GLN A 143 0.75 -0.72 16.94
C GLN A 143 1.46 0.41 17.67
N LEU A 144 2.38 1.10 17.01
CA LEU A 144 3.10 2.24 17.56
C LEU A 144 2.15 3.39 17.90
N ASP A 145 1.20 3.71 17.02
CA ASP A 145 0.20 4.76 17.24
C ASP A 145 -0.73 4.41 18.40
N ARG A 146 -1.17 3.16 18.49
CA ARG A 146 -1.96 2.68 19.64
C ARG A 146 -1.17 2.77 20.94
N ALA A 147 0.10 2.34 20.95
CA ALA A 147 0.95 2.42 22.13
C ALA A 147 1.19 3.87 22.59
N ARG A 148 1.35 4.81 21.66
CA ARG A 148 1.48 6.24 21.95
C ARG A 148 0.18 6.81 22.53
N ALA A 149 -0.96 6.46 21.96
CA ALA A 149 -2.27 6.88 22.50
C ALA A 149 -2.52 6.32 23.92
N GLU A 150 -2.19 5.04 24.15
CA GLU A 150 -2.28 4.45 25.49
C GLU A 150 -1.33 5.10 26.50
N LEU A 151 -0.13 5.48 26.07
CA LEU A 151 0.82 6.22 26.91
C LEU A 151 0.24 7.56 27.34
N ASP A 152 -0.40 8.30 26.45
CA ASP A 152 -1.03 9.57 26.76
C ASP A 152 -2.20 9.42 27.73
N ILE A 153 -3.00 8.35 27.60
CA ILE A 153 -4.07 8.02 28.53
C ILE A 153 -3.47 7.68 29.91
N ALA A 154 -2.47 6.77 29.95
CA ALA A 154 -1.83 6.38 31.20
C ALA A 154 -1.20 7.56 31.96
N LYS A 155 -0.61 8.53 31.23
CA LYS A 155 -0.08 9.77 31.81
C LYS A 155 -1.19 10.64 32.41
N ARG A 156 -2.33 10.79 31.72
CA ARG A 156 -3.48 11.58 32.21
C ARG A 156 -4.14 10.96 33.46
N GLU A 157 -4.18 9.62 33.50
CA GLU A 157 -4.73 8.86 34.62
C GLU A 157 -3.74 8.72 35.79
N GLY A 158 -2.50 9.17 35.65
CA GLY A 158 -1.45 9.04 36.65
C GLY A 158 -0.93 7.62 36.85
N ASN A 159 -1.19 6.72 35.90
CA ASN A 159 -0.70 5.35 35.94
C ASN A 159 0.76 5.28 35.48
N LEU A 160 1.66 5.65 36.40
CA LEU A 160 3.11 5.74 36.12
C LEU A 160 3.75 4.39 35.77
N GLY A 161 3.22 3.27 36.29
CA GLY A 161 3.70 1.93 35.96
C GLY A 161 3.48 1.59 34.49
N LYS A 162 2.22 1.71 34.01
CA LYS A 162 1.88 1.50 32.59
C LYS A 162 2.57 2.52 31.67
N ALA A 163 2.65 3.76 32.09
CA ALA A 163 3.35 4.81 31.33
C ALA A 163 4.85 4.50 31.16
N GLY A 164 5.51 3.97 32.22
CA GLY A 164 6.90 3.53 32.18
C GLY A 164 7.12 2.34 31.25
N GLU A 165 6.26 1.30 31.32
CA GLU A 165 6.31 0.13 30.45
C GLU A 165 6.18 0.51 28.99
N LEU A 166 5.20 1.35 28.63
CA LEU A 166 4.98 1.82 27.27
C LEU A 166 6.15 2.68 26.77
N SER A 167 6.61 3.63 27.60
CA SER A 167 7.61 4.61 27.19
C SER A 167 9.02 4.03 27.03
N TYR A 168 9.39 3.06 27.87
CA TYR A 168 10.75 2.51 27.89
C TYR A 168 10.87 1.08 27.35
N GLY A 169 9.74 0.38 27.17
CA GLY A 169 9.72 -1.00 26.68
C GLY A 169 9.05 -1.12 25.33
N VAL A 170 7.74 -0.90 25.25
CA VAL A 170 6.92 -1.21 24.08
C VAL A 170 7.24 -0.28 22.91
N ILE A 171 7.20 1.04 23.10
CA ILE A 171 7.39 2.03 22.04
C ILE A 171 8.78 1.92 21.42
N PRO A 172 9.90 1.92 22.18
CA PRO A 172 11.23 1.76 21.59
C PRO A 172 11.41 0.43 20.86
N GLY A 173 10.76 -0.66 21.33
CA GLY A 173 10.78 -1.95 20.67
C GLY A 173 10.08 -1.92 19.31
N LEU A 174 8.93 -1.27 19.22
CA LEU A 174 8.18 -1.10 17.97
C LEU A 174 8.91 -0.16 16.99
N GLU A 175 9.53 0.93 17.49
CA GLU A 175 10.32 1.85 16.68
C GLU A 175 11.56 1.16 16.08
N ALA A 176 12.24 0.31 16.84
CA ALA A 176 13.36 -0.48 16.33
C ALA A 176 12.91 -1.46 15.24
N GLN A 177 11.80 -2.20 15.46
CA GLN A 177 11.25 -3.11 14.46
C GLN A 177 10.81 -2.39 13.18
N LEU A 178 10.21 -1.20 13.31
CA LEU A 178 9.82 -0.39 12.17
C LEU A 178 11.04 0.11 11.39
N GLY A 179 12.08 0.59 12.08
CA GLY A 179 13.35 0.99 11.45
C GLY A 179 14.04 -0.15 10.71
N ASP A 180 14.02 -1.38 11.27
CA ASP A 180 14.54 -2.57 10.61
C ASP A 180 13.69 -2.96 9.38
N ALA A 181 12.39 -2.79 9.43
CA ALA A 181 11.49 -3.05 8.30
C ALA A 181 11.71 -2.04 7.17
N GLU A 182 11.80 -0.74 7.48
CA GLU A 182 12.06 0.33 6.51
C GLU A 182 13.47 0.28 5.90
N ALA A 183 14.47 -0.25 6.61
CA ALA A 183 15.84 -0.43 6.08
C ALA A 183 15.96 -1.61 5.09
N ARG A 184 14.96 -2.48 5.02
CA ARG A 184 14.90 -3.64 4.10
C ARG A 184 14.06 -3.35 2.84
N GLU A 185 13.48 -2.16 2.72
CA GLU A 185 12.86 -1.61 1.51
C GLU A 185 13.93 -0.97 0.60
#